data_594144e40d7ac328214a921938632b86
#
_entry.id   594144e40d7ac328214a921938632b86
#
_cell.length_a   1.000
_cell.length_b   1.000
_cell.length_c   1.000
_cell.angle_alpha   90.00
_cell.angle_beta   90.00
_cell.angle_gamma   90.00
#
_symmetry.space_group_name_H-M   'P 1'
#
loop_
_entity.id
_entity.type
_entity.pdbx_description
1 polymer ?
#
loop_
_entity_poly.entity_id
_entity_poly.type
_entity_poly.pdbx_seq_one_letter_code
_entity_poly.pdbx_strand_id
1 'polypeptide(L)'
;MAELKLGYKASAEQFAPRELVELAVAAEAHGMDSATVSDHFQPWRHQGGHAPFSLSWMTAVGERTNRLLLGTSVLTPTFRYNPAVIAQAFATMGCLYPNRVFLGVGTGEALNEIATGYEGAWPEFKERFARLRESVGLMRQLWSGDRVDFDGDYYRLKGASIYDVPDGGVPVYIAAGGXSRSVGAKAPVQSSTYPSAILVRRGRSPRSQPSRRNLGARSDWKSSRNRRWSCPGA
;
A
#
# COMPACT_ATOMS: atom_id res chain seq x y z
N MET A 1 12.08 21.87 15.40
CA MET A 1 12.72 20.58 15.07
C MET A 1 11.64 19.59 14.66
N ALA A 2 11.90 18.77 13.64
CA ALA A 2 10.94 17.72 13.26
C ALA A 2 10.89 16.66 14.37
N GLU A 3 9.71 16.29 14.77
CA GLU A 3 9.50 15.22 15.76
C GLU A 3 9.94 13.88 15.18
N LEU A 4 10.74 13.13 15.93
CA LEU A 4 11.18 11.80 15.53
C LEU A 4 9.99 10.83 15.59
N LYS A 5 9.77 10.11 14.49
CA LYS A 5 8.72 9.08 14.42
C LYS A 5 9.36 7.70 14.46
N LEU A 6 8.84 6.83 15.32
CA LEU A 6 9.36 5.48 15.52
C LEU A 6 8.38 4.45 14.96
N GLY A 7 8.90 3.48 14.21
CA GLY A 7 8.08 2.43 13.62
C GLY A 7 8.50 1.03 14.03
N TYR A 8 7.53 0.18 14.29
CA TYR A 8 7.72 -1.25 14.49
C TYR A 8 7.74 -1.97 13.14
N LYS A 9 8.83 -2.66 12.84
CA LYS A 9 8.90 -3.55 11.67
C LYS A 9 8.49 -4.96 12.12
N ALA A 10 7.28 -5.36 11.77
CA ALA A 10 6.76 -6.68 12.10
C ALA A 10 7.49 -7.75 11.29
N SER A 11 8.14 -8.67 12.00
CA SER A 11 8.92 -9.74 11.38
C SER A 11 8.00 -10.93 11.05
N ALA A 12 7.33 -10.82 9.91
CA ALA A 12 6.32 -11.79 9.48
C ALA A 12 6.91 -13.19 9.29
N GLU A 13 8.19 -13.28 9.05
CA GLU A 13 8.89 -14.56 8.82
C GLU A 13 9.21 -15.31 10.12
N GLN A 14 9.14 -14.61 11.26
CA GLN A 14 9.57 -15.17 12.56
C GLN A 14 8.41 -15.50 13.52
N PHE A 15 7.27 -14.84 13.34
CA PHE A 15 6.19 -14.93 14.32
C PHE A 15 4.90 -15.42 13.69
N ALA A 16 4.16 -16.26 14.41
CA ALA A 16 2.85 -16.73 13.99
C ALA A 16 1.86 -15.56 13.85
N PRO A 17 0.85 -15.65 12.96
CA PRO A 17 -0.03 -14.51 12.66
C PRO A 17 -0.65 -13.84 13.88
N ARG A 18 -1.16 -14.62 14.84
CA ARG A 18 -1.79 -14.07 16.05
C ARG A 18 -0.78 -13.33 16.92
N GLU A 19 0.37 -13.95 17.15
CA GLU A 19 1.45 -13.35 17.92
C GLU A 19 1.93 -12.04 17.29
N LEU A 20 2.05 -12.03 15.97
CA LEU A 20 2.48 -10.84 15.23
C LEU A 20 1.49 -9.68 15.39
N VAL A 21 0.18 -9.96 15.50
CA VAL A 21 -0.82 -8.95 15.81
C VAL A 21 -0.63 -8.41 17.23
N GLU A 22 -0.43 -9.30 18.21
CA GLU A 22 -0.23 -8.88 19.62
C GLU A 22 1.01 -8.00 19.76
N LEU A 23 2.09 -8.30 19.03
CA LEU A 23 3.30 -7.49 19.03
C LEU A 23 3.04 -6.08 18.47
N ALA A 24 2.20 -5.94 17.43
CA ALA A 24 1.85 -4.63 16.90
C ALA A 24 0.97 -3.83 17.88
N VAL A 25 0.04 -4.48 18.55
CA VAL A 25 -0.78 -3.86 19.60
C VAL A 25 0.12 -3.37 20.75
N ALA A 26 1.08 -4.20 21.17
CA ALA A 26 2.06 -3.80 22.19
C ALA A 26 2.92 -2.62 21.71
N ALA A 27 3.31 -2.59 20.42
CA ALA A 27 4.08 -1.48 19.88
C ALA A 27 3.31 -0.16 20.00
N GLU A 28 2.01 -0.15 19.71
CA GLU A 28 1.18 1.03 19.91
C GLU A 28 1.13 1.45 21.39
N ALA A 29 0.94 0.48 22.27
CA ALA A 29 0.88 0.75 23.71
C ALA A 29 2.19 1.36 24.24
N HIS A 30 3.32 1.03 23.61
CA HIS A 30 4.64 1.56 23.97
C HIS A 30 5.03 2.80 23.15
N GLY A 31 4.10 3.44 22.47
CA GLY A 31 4.31 4.74 21.86
C GLY A 31 4.86 4.72 20.42
N MET A 32 4.90 3.58 19.76
CA MET A 32 5.30 3.56 18.36
C MET A 32 4.27 4.28 17.47
N ASP A 33 4.76 4.95 16.41
CA ASP A 33 3.92 5.73 15.48
C ASP A 33 3.39 4.90 14.32
N SER A 34 4.10 3.82 13.97
CA SER A 34 3.73 3.01 12.81
C SER A 34 4.07 1.53 13.02
N ALA A 35 3.39 0.67 12.27
CA ALA A 35 3.76 -0.73 12.15
C ALA A 35 3.76 -1.11 10.66
N THR A 36 4.84 -1.76 10.23
CA THR A 36 4.97 -2.21 8.85
C THR A 36 5.25 -3.71 8.81
N VAL A 37 4.77 -4.37 7.77
CA VAL A 37 4.92 -5.82 7.61
C VAL A 37 5.50 -6.15 6.24
N SER A 38 6.34 -7.18 6.18
CA SER A 38 6.80 -7.76 4.91
C SER A 38 5.68 -8.57 4.26
N ASP A 39 5.68 -8.60 2.93
CA ASP A 39 4.68 -9.32 2.16
C ASP A 39 5.36 -10.49 1.44
N HIS A 40 5.58 -11.57 2.17
CA HIS A 40 6.19 -12.78 1.65
C HIS A 40 5.16 -13.91 1.52
N PHE A 41 5.25 -14.67 0.43
CA PHE A 41 4.44 -15.88 0.26
C PHE A 41 5.05 -17.03 1.07
N GLN A 42 6.37 -17.09 1.13
CA GLN A 42 7.09 -18.08 1.92
C GLN A 42 8.29 -17.44 2.62
N PRO A 43 8.68 -17.94 3.80
CA PRO A 43 9.81 -17.37 4.52
C PRO A 43 11.14 -17.76 3.86
N TRP A 44 12.19 -16.99 4.13
CA TRP A 44 13.53 -17.34 3.70
C TRP A 44 14.05 -18.65 4.31
N ARG A 45 13.47 -19.05 5.45
CA ARG A 45 13.86 -20.24 6.19
C ARG A 45 12.58 -21.01 6.55
N HIS A 46 12.45 -22.21 5.99
CA HIS A 46 11.22 -22.98 6.14
C HIS A 46 11.02 -23.53 7.55
N GLN A 47 12.09 -24.04 8.18
CA GLN A 47 11.98 -24.62 9.52
C GLN A 47 11.68 -23.52 10.56
N GLY A 48 10.52 -23.61 11.19
CA GLY A 48 10.06 -22.61 12.16
C GLY A 48 9.70 -21.26 11.54
N GLY A 49 9.56 -21.20 10.21
CA GLY A 49 9.23 -19.96 9.53
C GLY A 49 7.74 -19.76 9.37
N HIS A 50 7.35 -18.50 9.22
CA HIS A 50 5.97 -18.06 9.00
C HIS A 50 5.91 -17.14 7.77
N ALA A 51 4.73 -16.98 7.20
CA ALA A 51 4.50 -15.99 6.14
C ALA A 51 3.01 -15.61 6.12
N PRO A 52 2.53 -14.92 7.18
CA PRO A 52 1.14 -14.46 7.18
C PRO A 52 0.89 -13.46 6.06
N PHE A 53 -0.27 -13.56 5.45
CA PHE A 53 -0.66 -12.64 4.38
C PHE A 53 -0.74 -11.21 4.92
N SER A 54 0.05 -10.31 4.35
CA SER A 54 0.25 -8.95 4.87
C SER A 54 -1.04 -8.15 4.99
N LEU A 55 -1.94 -8.25 3.99
CA LEU A 55 -3.17 -7.47 3.97
C LEU A 55 -4.13 -7.92 5.07
N SER A 56 -4.25 -9.25 5.29
CA SER A 56 -5.06 -9.79 6.40
C SER A 56 -4.51 -9.36 7.75
N TRP A 57 -3.17 -9.39 7.90
CA TRP A 57 -2.52 -8.94 9.12
C TRP A 57 -2.77 -7.45 9.37
N MET A 58 -2.62 -6.61 8.33
CA MET A 58 -2.85 -5.16 8.44
C MET A 58 -4.28 -4.87 8.90
N THR A 59 -5.27 -5.60 8.34
CA THR A 59 -6.67 -5.43 8.75
C THR A 59 -6.87 -5.81 10.21
N ALA A 60 -6.30 -6.95 10.64
CA ALA A 60 -6.43 -7.40 12.03
C ALA A 60 -5.79 -6.42 13.01
N VAL A 61 -4.63 -5.85 12.66
CA VAL A 61 -3.98 -4.83 13.49
C VAL A 61 -4.79 -3.53 13.48
N GLY A 62 -5.32 -3.15 12.32
CA GLY A 62 -6.12 -1.93 12.17
C GLY A 62 -7.31 -1.90 13.11
N GLU A 63 -8.01 -3.06 13.24
CA GLU A 63 -9.16 -3.22 14.14
C GLU A 63 -8.78 -3.17 15.63
N ARG A 64 -7.53 -3.45 15.95
CA ARG A 64 -7.07 -3.56 17.34
C ARG A 64 -6.21 -2.39 17.80
N THR A 65 -5.97 -1.41 16.93
CA THR A 65 -5.15 -0.23 17.21
C THR A 65 -5.91 1.03 16.76
N ASN A 66 -5.55 2.17 17.34
CA ASN A 66 -6.29 3.41 17.09
C ASN A 66 -5.48 4.48 16.36
N ARG A 67 -4.14 4.46 16.45
CA ARG A 67 -3.32 5.53 15.90
C ARG A 67 -2.12 5.07 15.06
N LEU A 68 -1.77 3.77 15.10
CA LEU A 68 -0.65 3.27 14.30
C LEU A 68 -0.89 3.52 12.82
N LEU A 69 0.10 4.09 12.16
CA LEU A 69 0.17 4.08 10.69
C LEU A 69 0.54 2.66 10.25
N LEU A 70 -0.24 2.09 9.36
CA LEU A 70 -0.08 0.70 8.92
C LEU A 70 0.37 0.65 7.46
N GLY A 71 1.34 -0.19 7.18
CA GLY A 71 1.81 -0.31 5.79
C GLY A 71 2.62 -1.56 5.52
N THR A 72 2.90 -1.77 4.25
CA THR A 72 3.80 -2.84 3.84
C THR A 72 5.23 -2.33 3.71
N SER A 73 6.19 -3.20 4.04
CA SER A 73 7.61 -2.89 3.90
C SER A 73 8.36 -4.17 3.45
N VAL A 74 8.20 -4.59 2.21
CA VAL A 74 7.37 -3.97 1.17
C VAL A 74 6.52 -5.03 0.47
N LEU A 75 5.50 -4.59 -0.26
CA LEU A 75 4.70 -5.44 -1.12
C LEU A 75 5.15 -5.26 -2.58
N THR A 76 5.06 -6.32 -3.38
CA THR A 76 5.40 -6.28 -4.81
C THR A 76 4.11 -6.38 -5.64
N PRO A 77 3.57 -5.26 -6.16
CA PRO A 77 2.27 -5.29 -6.84
C PRO A 77 2.40 -5.60 -8.33
N THR A 78 3.28 -6.54 -8.72
CA THR A 78 3.65 -6.66 -10.14
C THR A 78 3.53 -8.07 -10.72
N PHE A 79 3.84 -9.11 -9.98
CA PHE A 79 3.89 -10.47 -10.53
C PHE A 79 2.74 -11.33 -10.02
N ARG A 80 2.77 -11.72 -8.75
CA ARG A 80 1.71 -12.56 -8.18
C ARG A 80 0.41 -11.78 -7.91
N TYR A 81 0.45 -10.47 -7.96
CA TYR A 81 -0.73 -9.64 -7.75
C TYR A 81 -1.12 -8.88 -9.00
N ASN A 82 -2.41 -8.74 -9.21
CA ASN A 82 -2.93 -7.76 -10.15
C ASN A 82 -2.93 -6.39 -9.42
N PRO A 83 -2.26 -5.35 -9.98
CA PRO A 83 -2.19 -4.05 -9.30
C PRO A 83 -3.57 -3.39 -9.07
N ALA A 84 -4.57 -3.68 -9.90
CA ALA A 84 -5.92 -3.15 -9.66
C ALA A 84 -6.55 -3.76 -8.40
N VAL A 85 -6.27 -5.04 -8.13
CA VAL A 85 -6.75 -5.71 -6.92
C VAL A 85 -6.04 -5.16 -5.68
N ILE A 86 -4.74 -4.89 -5.78
CA ILE A 86 -3.99 -4.22 -4.70
C ILE A 86 -4.53 -2.81 -4.46
N ALA A 87 -4.82 -2.07 -5.54
CA ALA A 87 -5.42 -0.73 -5.42
C ALA A 87 -6.74 -0.80 -4.66
N GLN A 88 -7.60 -1.76 -4.99
CA GLN A 88 -8.89 -1.95 -4.31
C GLN A 88 -8.69 -2.29 -2.82
N ALA A 89 -7.79 -3.23 -2.52
CA ALA A 89 -7.54 -3.65 -1.14
C ALA A 89 -7.06 -2.48 -0.26
N PHE A 90 -6.10 -1.69 -0.79
CA PHE A 90 -5.58 -0.54 -0.04
C PHE A 90 -6.59 0.60 0.06
N ALA A 91 -7.45 0.79 -0.95
CA ALA A 91 -8.54 1.75 -0.86
C ALA A 91 -9.52 1.35 0.24
N THR A 92 -9.93 0.07 0.28
CA THR A 92 -10.81 -0.46 1.34
C THR A 92 -10.19 -0.25 2.72
N MET A 93 -8.92 -0.62 2.91
CA MET A 93 -8.24 -0.40 4.20
C MET A 93 -8.14 1.10 4.54
N GLY A 94 -7.93 1.95 3.55
CA GLY A 94 -7.89 3.40 3.75
C GLY A 94 -9.23 3.97 4.22
N CYS A 95 -10.35 3.38 3.76
CA CYS A 95 -11.69 3.73 4.23
C CYS A 95 -11.96 3.19 5.64
N LEU A 96 -11.50 1.96 5.92
CA LEU A 96 -11.67 1.37 7.25
C LEU A 96 -10.83 2.10 8.32
N TYR A 97 -9.63 2.56 7.95
CA TYR A 97 -8.68 3.20 8.89
C TYR A 97 -8.21 4.54 8.31
N PRO A 98 -9.07 5.58 8.33
CA PRO A 98 -8.76 6.87 7.68
C PRO A 98 -7.43 7.45 8.16
N ASN A 99 -6.60 7.90 7.21
CA ASN A 99 -5.29 8.51 7.43
C ASN A 99 -4.25 7.58 8.08
N ARG A 100 -4.55 6.29 8.24
CA ARG A 100 -3.66 5.34 8.93
C ARG A 100 -3.03 4.31 8.00
N VAL A 101 -3.30 4.33 6.70
CA VAL A 101 -2.83 3.27 5.78
C VAL A 101 -1.91 3.86 4.71
N PHE A 102 -0.82 3.15 4.41
CA PHE A 102 0.03 3.47 3.28
C PHE A 102 0.51 2.18 2.60
N LEU A 103 0.82 2.29 1.31
CA LEU A 103 1.33 1.18 0.51
C LEU A 103 2.84 1.36 0.30
N GLY A 104 3.64 0.49 0.92
CA GLY A 104 5.07 0.42 0.65
C GLY A 104 5.35 -0.65 -0.40
N VAL A 105 6.03 -0.28 -1.50
CA VAL A 105 6.23 -1.16 -2.64
C VAL A 105 7.71 -1.37 -2.99
N GLY A 106 8.00 -2.54 -3.55
CA GLY A 106 9.31 -2.91 -4.08
C GLY A 106 9.21 -3.63 -5.42
N THR A 107 10.38 -3.88 -6.02
CA THR A 107 10.46 -4.52 -7.34
C THR A 107 10.36 -6.04 -7.31
N GLY A 108 10.22 -6.63 -6.13
CA GLY A 108 10.06 -8.07 -5.98
C GLY A 108 11.35 -8.86 -5.88
N GLU A 109 11.18 -10.10 -5.47
CA GLU A 109 12.25 -11.09 -5.38
C GLU A 109 11.76 -12.46 -5.88
N ALA A 110 12.68 -13.20 -6.49
CA ALA A 110 12.37 -14.49 -7.12
C ALA A 110 11.72 -15.50 -6.16
N LEU A 111 12.18 -15.52 -4.91
CA LEU A 111 11.71 -16.47 -3.88
C LEU A 111 10.18 -16.55 -3.79
N ASN A 112 9.53 -15.41 -3.78
CA ASN A 112 8.08 -15.36 -3.58
C ASN A 112 7.30 -15.51 -4.89
N GLU A 113 7.81 -14.90 -5.95
CA GLU A 113 7.07 -14.82 -7.21
C GLU A 113 7.11 -16.15 -7.98
N ILE A 114 8.26 -16.84 -7.98
CA ILE A 114 8.39 -18.18 -8.60
C ILE A 114 7.53 -19.18 -7.82
N ALA A 115 7.55 -19.11 -6.50
CA ALA A 115 6.74 -20.01 -5.67
C ALA A 115 5.23 -19.85 -5.92
N THR A 116 4.79 -18.71 -6.44
CA THR A 116 3.38 -18.46 -6.72
C THR A 116 3.04 -18.55 -8.21
N GLY A 117 3.90 -19.17 -8.99
CA GLY A 117 3.60 -19.51 -10.37
C GLY A 117 4.19 -18.59 -11.43
N TYR A 118 5.09 -17.68 -11.06
CA TYR A 118 5.79 -16.94 -12.11
C TYR A 118 6.71 -17.89 -12.90
N GLU A 119 6.50 -17.95 -14.19
CA GLU A 119 7.24 -18.82 -15.09
C GLU A 119 8.32 -18.06 -15.86
N GLY A 120 9.40 -18.75 -16.18
CA GLY A 120 10.51 -18.20 -16.93
C GLY A 120 11.64 -17.67 -16.06
N ALA A 121 12.62 -17.06 -16.70
CA ALA A 121 13.77 -16.47 -16.01
C ALA A 121 13.34 -15.23 -15.22
N TRP A 122 13.88 -15.09 -14.02
CA TRP A 122 13.55 -13.91 -13.20
C TRP A 122 14.01 -12.64 -13.92
N PRO A 123 13.11 -11.65 -14.13
CA PRO A 123 13.45 -10.50 -14.95
C PRO A 123 14.55 -9.62 -14.34
N GLU A 124 15.29 -8.97 -15.22
CA GLU A 124 16.29 -8.00 -14.83
C GLU A 124 15.66 -6.80 -14.09
N PHE A 125 16.46 -6.12 -13.28
CA PHE A 125 15.99 -4.98 -12.47
C PHE A 125 15.27 -3.91 -13.31
N LYS A 126 15.75 -3.64 -14.53
CA LYS A 126 15.16 -2.63 -15.42
C LYS A 126 13.69 -2.96 -15.72
N GLU A 127 13.40 -4.22 -16.04
CA GLU A 127 12.03 -4.65 -16.32
C GLU A 127 11.19 -4.64 -15.04
N ARG A 128 11.70 -5.19 -13.94
CA ARG A 128 10.98 -5.20 -12.66
C ARG A 128 10.62 -3.78 -12.21
N PHE A 129 11.53 -2.82 -12.41
CA PHE A 129 11.28 -1.42 -12.09
C PHE A 129 10.25 -0.80 -13.05
N ALA A 130 10.28 -1.15 -14.35
CA ALA A 130 9.29 -0.66 -15.32
C ALA A 130 7.88 -1.16 -14.95
N ARG A 131 7.75 -2.45 -14.61
CA ARG A 131 6.49 -3.03 -14.12
C ARG A 131 5.98 -2.30 -12.87
N LEU A 132 6.88 -2.07 -11.90
CA LEU A 132 6.52 -1.37 -10.66
C LEU A 132 6.04 0.06 -10.94
N ARG A 133 6.76 0.79 -11.80
CA ARG A 133 6.39 2.17 -12.15
C ARG A 133 5.00 2.20 -12.80
N GLU A 134 4.74 1.26 -13.72
CA GLU A 134 3.46 1.16 -14.41
C GLU A 134 2.33 0.79 -13.43
N SER A 135 2.57 -0.20 -12.55
CA SER A 135 1.57 -0.62 -11.55
C SER A 135 1.21 0.53 -10.60
N VAL A 136 2.19 1.32 -10.16
CA VAL A 136 1.92 2.48 -9.29
C VAL A 136 1.12 3.55 -10.04
N GLY A 137 1.45 3.77 -11.32
CA GLY A 137 0.69 4.70 -12.17
C GLY A 137 -0.77 4.29 -12.29
N LEU A 138 -1.00 3.01 -12.58
CA LEU A 138 -2.34 2.42 -12.69
C LEU A 138 -3.12 2.55 -11.38
N MET A 139 -2.50 2.18 -10.25
CA MET A 139 -3.15 2.29 -8.94
C MET A 139 -3.56 3.73 -8.62
N ARG A 140 -2.68 4.71 -8.92
CA ARG A 140 -2.99 6.13 -8.70
C ARG A 140 -4.16 6.61 -9.54
N GLN A 141 -4.27 6.15 -10.78
CA GLN A 141 -5.41 6.48 -11.63
C GLN A 141 -6.71 5.92 -11.03
N LEU A 142 -6.69 4.67 -10.56
CA LEU A 142 -7.85 4.06 -9.93
C LEU A 142 -8.29 4.80 -8.66
N TRP A 143 -7.36 5.39 -7.92
CA TRP A 143 -7.68 6.15 -6.70
C TRP A 143 -8.11 7.60 -6.98
N SER A 144 -7.84 8.15 -8.16
CA SER A 144 -8.13 9.56 -8.43
C SER A 144 -9.21 9.77 -9.48
N GLY A 145 -9.43 8.79 -10.31
CA GLY A 145 -10.27 8.93 -11.47
C GLY A 145 -11.65 8.30 -11.31
N ASP A 146 -12.48 8.54 -12.27
CA ASP A 146 -13.76 7.89 -12.39
C ASP A 146 -13.58 6.50 -13.01
N ARG A 147 -13.94 6.36 -14.26
CA ARG A 147 -13.73 5.13 -14.99
C ARG A 147 -12.37 5.15 -15.68
N VAL A 148 -11.57 4.11 -15.44
CA VAL A 148 -10.20 4.04 -15.93
C VAL A 148 -10.11 3.02 -17.07
N ASP A 149 -9.64 3.49 -18.20
CA ASP A 149 -9.10 2.65 -19.27
C ASP A 149 -7.59 2.82 -19.25
N PHE A 150 -6.85 1.73 -19.13
CA PHE A 150 -5.39 1.73 -19.02
C PHE A 150 -4.81 0.74 -20.02
N ASP A 151 -3.92 1.20 -20.88
CA ASP A 151 -3.26 0.35 -21.88
C ASP A 151 -1.75 0.57 -21.77
N GLY A 152 -1.13 -0.23 -20.91
CA GLY A 152 0.32 -0.16 -20.64
C GLY A 152 1.09 -1.30 -21.29
N ASP A 153 2.38 -1.29 -21.05
CA ASP A 153 3.27 -2.36 -21.55
C ASP A 153 3.01 -3.70 -20.84
N TYR A 154 2.63 -3.64 -19.55
CA TYR A 154 2.48 -4.81 -18.68
C TYR A 154 1.06 -5.03 -18.19
N TYR A 155 0.27 -3.99 -18.07
CA TYR A 155 -1.07 -4.09 -17.49
C TYR A 155 -2.10 -3.42 -18.36
N ARG A 156 -3.31 -4.01 -18.40
CA ARG A 156 -4.43 -3.43 -19.14
C ARG A 156 -5.68 -3.47 -18.29
N LEU A 157 -6.43 -2.36 -18.33
CA LEU A 157 -7.76 -2.27 -17.72
C LEU A 157 -8.72 -1.69 -18.75
N LYS A 158 -9.97 -2.12 -18.67
CA LYS A 158 -11.03 -1.56 -19.50
C LYS A 158 -12.24 -1.23 -18.64
N GLY A 159 -12.55 0.05 -18.55
CA GLY A 159 -13.71 0.54 -17.83
C GLY A 159 -13.70 0.20 -16.34
N ALA A 160 -12.52 0.18 -15.71
CA ALA A 160 -12.39 -0.21 -14.32
C ALA A 160 -12.68 0.97 -13.38
N SER A 161 -13.33 0.69 -12.24
CA SER A 161 -13.58 1.69 -11.20
C SER A 161 -13.46 1.04 -9.83
N ILE A 162 -12.91 1.77 -8.88
CA ILE A 162 -12.97 1.44 -7.45
C ILE A 162 -14.02 2.36 -6.82
N TYR A 163 -14.96 1.76 -6.09
CA TYR A 163 -16.14 2.48 -5.59
C TYR A 163 -15.90 3.15 -4.24
N ASP A 164 -15.08 2.53 -3.39
CA ASP A 164 -14.76 3.04 -2.05
C ASP A 164 -13.29 3.45 -2.05
N VAL A 165 -13.03 4.75 -2.08
CA VAL A 165 -11.67 5.31 -2.15
C VAL A 165 -11.55 6.37 -1.05
N PRO A 166 -10.50 6.30 -0.21
CA PRO A 166 -10.32 7.32 0.82
C PRO A 166 -9.97 8.67 0.20
N ASP A 167 -10.37 9.76 0.87
CA ASP A 167 -10.07 11.11 0.41
C ASP A 167 -8.56 11.30 0.23
N GLY A 168 -8.16 11.76 -0.95
CA GLY A 168 -6.74 11.94 -1.28
C GLY A 168 -6.01 10.66 -1.72
N GLY A 169 -6.72 9.54 -1.80
CA GLY A 169 -6.14 8.25 -2.22
C GLY A 169 -5.26 7.61 -1.15
N VAL A 170 -4.37 6.70 -1.56
CA VAL A 170 -3.48 5.98 -0.65
C VAL A 170 -2.04 6.45 -0.84
N PRO A 171 -1.33 6.88 0.23
CA PRO A 171 0.09 7.22 0.12
C PRO A 171 0.92 6.01 -0.33
N VAL A 172 1.85 6.22 -1.27
CA VAL A 172 2.72 5.16 -1.80
C VAL A 172 4.18 5.50 -1.49
N TYR A 173 4.89 4.55 -0.88
CA TYR A 173 6.33 4.64 -0.59
C TYR A 173 7.07 3.58 -1.40
N ILE A 174 8.16 3.97 -2.04
CA ILE A 174 8.95 3.05 -2.87
C ILE A 174 10.25 2.74 -2.13
N ALA A 175 10.53 1.45 -1.94
CA ALA A 175 11.78 1.01 -1.34
C ALA A 175 12.94 1.32 -2.30
N ALA A 176 13.94 2.06 -1.80
CA ALA A 176 15.13 2.42 -2.56
C ALA A 176 16.36 1.91 -1.80
N GLY A 177 16.91 0.77 -2.23
CA GLY A 177 18.13 0.19 -1.69
C GLY A 177 19.26 0.30 -2.71
N GLY A 178 20.07 1.30 -2.59
CA GLY A 178 21.22 1.50 -3.45
C GLY A 178 21.35 2.89 -4.00
N UNK A 179 22.16 3.17 -4.36
CA UNK A 179 22.48 4.30 -4.79
C UNK A 179 22.05 4.53 -6.05
N SER A 180 21.14 4.25 -6.24
CA SER A 180 20.57 4.63 -7.52
C SER A 180 20.27 6.11 -7.51
N ARG A 181 20.78 6.82 -8.47
CA ARG A 181 20.37 8.19 -8.74
C ARG A 181 18.86 8.18 -8.97
N SER A 182 18.15 8.76 -8.03
CA SER A 182 16.70 8.87 -8.13
C SER A 182 16.35 9.82 -9.27
N VAL A 183 15.78 9.29 -10.33
CA VAL A 183 15.19 10.12 -11.38
C VAL A 183 13.95 10.77 -10.76
N GLY A 184 14.08 12.04 -10.41
CA GLY A 184 12.95 12.88 -10.01
C GLY A 184 12.67 13.06 -8.52
N ALA A 185 13.55 12.64 -7.62
CA ALA A 185 13.40 12.97 -6.20
C ALA A 185 14.51 13.91 -5.73
N LYS A 186 14.18 15.14 -5.43
CA LYS A 186 15.11 16.10 -4.82
C LYS A 186 15.19 15.89 -3.30
N ALA A 187 15.81 14.79 -2.86
CA ALA A 187 16.19 14.61 -1.47
C ALA A 187 17.28 13.56 -1.35
N PRO A 188 18.26 13.75 -0.47
CA PRO A 188 19.34 12.77 -0.31
C PRO A 188 18.81 11.48 0.34
N VAL A 189 19.08 10.37 -0.31
CA VAL A 189 18.81 9.04 0.24
C VAL A 189 20.05 8.58 0.99
N GLN A 190 19.94 8.40 2.29
CA GLN A 190 21.02 7.76 3.04
C GLN A 190 20.90 6.25 2.89
N SER A 191 21.93 5.64 2.35
CA SER A 191 22.02 4.18 2.22
C SER A 191 22.36 3.56 3.56
N SER A 192 21.45 2.77 4.12
CA SER A 192 21.83 1.82 5.15
C SER A 192 21.83 0.42 4.55
N THR A 193 22.74 -0.40 5.00
CA THR A 193 22.92 -1.79 4.53
C THR A 193 21.77 -2.73 4.91
N TYR A 194 20.75 -2.20 5.56
CA TYR A 194 19.47 -2.88 5.79
C TYR A 194 18.34 -1.94 5.38
N PRO A 195 17.29 -2.43 4.72
CA PRO A 195 16.24 -1.57 4.15
C PRO A 195 15.33 -1.05 5.25
N SER A 196 15.73 0.03 5.90
CA SER A 196 14.97 0.58 7.02
C SER A 196 14.60 2.04 6.86
N ALA A 197 14.85 2.65 5.71
CA ALA A 197 14.44 4.04 5.50
C ALA A 197 13.30 4.11 4.48
N ILE A 198 12.09 4.26 4.98
CA ILE A 198 10.95 4.64 4.13
C ILE A 198 10.95 6.17 4.08
N LEU A 199 11.34 6.74 2.96
CA LEU A 199 11.36 8.19 2.81
C LEU A 199 9.94 8.68 2.49
N VAL A 200 9.35 9.36 3.46
CA VAL A 200 8.01 9.94 3.34
C VAL A 200 8.09 11.30 2.67
N ARG A 201 7.53 11.46 1.48
CA ARG A 201 7.31 12.78 0.92
C ARG A 201 5.82 13.11 1.04
N ARG A 202 5.49 14.06 1.90
CA ARG A 202 4.13 14.61 1.94
C ARG A 202 3.89 15.37 0.63
N GLY A 203 2.95 14.90 -0.19
CA GLY A 203 2.39 15.71 -1.25
C GLY A 203 1.68 16.91 -0.64
N ARG A 204 1.72 18.04 -1.32
CA ARG A 204 0.94 19.22 -0.89
C ARG A 204 -0.54 18.83 -0.92
N SER A 205 -1.22 19.03 0.19
CA SER A 205 -2.66 18.92 0.28
C SER A 205 -3.31 19.84 -0.76
N PRO A 206 -4.28 19.37 -1.53
CA PRO A 206 -5.07 20.30 -2.36
C PRO A 206 -5.80 21.27 -1.45
N ARG A 207 -5.82 22.54 -1.83
CA ARG A 207 -6.54 23.58 -1.10
C ARG A 207 -8.01 23.20 -1.01
N SER A 208 -8.57 23.28 0.18
CA SER A 208 -9.98 23.05 0.47
C SER A 208 -10.88 23.88 -0.44
N GLN A 209 -11.75 23.23 -1.20
CA GLN A 209 -12.84 23.93 -1.87
C GLN A 209 -14.00 24.14 -0.89
N PRO A 210 -14.73 25.26 -0.99
CA PRO A 210 -15.82 25.54 -0.06
C PRO A 210 -17.00 24.59 -0.26
N SER A 211 -17.61 24.21 0.84
CA SER A 211 -18.75 23.29 0.96
C SER A 211 -19.97 23.76 0.17
N ARG A 212 -20.52 22.89 -0.67
CA ARG A 212 -21.86 23.11 -1.25
C ARG A 212 -22.94 22.64 -0.26
N ARG A 213 -23.90 23.51 -0.02
CA ARG A 213 -25.02 23.29 0.90
C ARG A 213 -25.99 22.22 0.39
N ASN A 214 -26.63 21.57 1.34
CA ASN A 214 -27.67 20.56 1.24
C ASN A 214 -28.74 20.81 0.18
N LEU A 215 -29.05 19.79 -0.57
CA LEU A 215 -30.32 19.65 -1.29
C LEU A 215 -30.91 18.26 -1.00
N GLY A 216 -32.15 18.29 -0.58
CA GLY A 216 -32.87 17.21 0.05
C GLY A 216 -33.02 15.91 -0.73
N ALA A 217 -33.16 14.87 0.02
CA ALA A 217 -33.33 13.50 -0.44
C ALA A 217 -34.72 13.28 -1.08
N ARG A 218 -34.71 12.78 -2.30
CA ARG A 218 -35.85 12.05 -2.87
C ARG A 218 -35.33 10.75 -3.46
N SER A 219 -36.02 9.69 -3.09
CA SER A 219 -35.71 8.34 -3.50
C SER A 219 -36.17 8.06 -4.94
N ASP A 220 -35.23 7.89 -5.84
CA ASP A 220 -35.47 7.25 -7.13
C ASP A 220 -34.30 6.35 -7.47
N TRP A 221 -34.50 5.07 -7.24
CA TRP A 221 -33.50 4.00 -7.43
C TRP A 221 -33.05 3.82 -8.90
N LYS A 222 -33.78 4.35 -9.88
CA LYS A 222 -33.55 3.98 -11.29
C LYS A 222 -32.58 4.84 -12.09
N SER A 223 -31.91 5.84 -11.49
CA SER A 223 -31.05 6.75 -12.28
C SER A 223 -29.65 6.99 -11.73
N SER A 224 -29.16 6.20 -10.76
CA SER A 224 -27.86 6.48 -10.12
C SER A 224 -26.72 5.60 -10.66
N ARG A 225 -26.51 5.64 -11.96
CA ARG A 225 -25.29 5.07 -12.55
C ARG A 225 -24.21 6.14 -12.56
N ASN A 226 -23.59 6.47 -11.47
CA ASN A 226 -22.32 7.24 -11.40
C ASN A 226 -22.15 8.02 -10.09
N ARG A 227 -22.44 7.39 -8.95
CA ARG A 227 -22.00 8.00 -7.70
C ARG A 227 -20.94 7.14 -7.05
N ARG A 228 -19.74 7.67 -6.97
CA ARG A 228 -18.72 7.13 -6.08
C ARG A 228 -19.11 7.45 -4.64
N TRP A 229 -19.01 6.48 -3.80
CA TRP A 229 -19.12 6.68 -2.36
C TRP A 229 -17.72 7.00 -1.84
N SER A 230 -17.51 8.22 -1.39
CA SER A 230 -16.30 8.53 -0.61
C SER A 230 -16.52 8.09 0.82
N CYS A 231 -15.50 7.57 1.45
CA CYS A 231 -15.54 7.23 2.86
C CYS A 231 -15.78 8.50 3.68
N PRO A 232 -16.81 8.55 4.53
CA PRO A 232 -16.97 9.71 5.40
C PRO A 232 -15.75 9.84 6.30
N GLY A 233 -15.29 11.05 6.46
CA GLY A 233 -14.23 11.34 7.41
C GLY A 233 -14.64 10.96 8.81
N ALA A 234 -13.71 10.40 9.59
CA ALA A 234 -13.92 10.14 11.01
C ALA A 234 -14.02 11.45 11.79
#